data_1a9974cf18f0ac214aca8160c208ce58
#
_entry.id   1a9974cf18f0ac214aca8160c208ce58
#
_cell.length_a   1.000
_cell.length_b   1.000
_cell.length_c   1.000
_cell.angle_alpha   90.00
_cell.angle_beta   90.00
_cell.angle_gamma   90.00
#
_symmetry.space_group_name_H-M   'P 1'
#
loop_
_entity.id
_entity.type
_entity.pdbx_description
1 polymer ?
#
loop_
_entity_poly.entity_id
_entity_poly.type
_entity_poly.pdbx_seq_one_letter_code
_entity_poly.pdbx_strand_id
1 'polypeptide(L)'
;MNLIVLFKISTGQRKQNNDTVLEKDSIEVKMEENNVKKADSTGYIVKVGEMAPDFTVTLTDGETITLSSLRGKVVMLQFTASWCGVCRKEMPFIEKDIWLKHRNNPDFVLIGIDRDEPLDKVLAFAKSTGVTYPLGLDPGADIFAKYALRDSGITRNVLIGADGKISMLTRLYNEKEFTLLVQKIDEMLKK
;
A
#
# COMPACT_ATOMS: atom_id res chain seq x y z
N MET A 1 47.05 -49.22 51.17
CA MET A 1 45.57 -49.40 51.05
C MET A 1 45.06 -48.18 50.36
N ASN A 2 44.98 -48.21 49.05
CA ASN A 2 44.44 -47.12 48.25
C ASN A 2 43.05 -47.46 47.73
N LEU A 3 42.07 -46.65 48.13
CA LEU A 3 40.70 -46.78 47.66
C LEU A 3 40.49 -45.84 46.47
N ILE A 4 40.33 -46.40 45.29
CA ILE A 4 40.00 -45.68 44.07
C ILE A 4 38.50 -45.59 43.97
N VAL A 5 37.95 -44.39 44.05
CA VAL A 5 36.52 -44.11 43.80
C VAL A 5 36.35 -43.74 42.30
N LEU A 6 35.68 -44.60 41.54
CA LEU A 6 35.32 -44.38 40.18
C LEU A 6 34.05 -43.52 40.11
N PHE A 7 34.18 -42.29 39.58
CA PHE A 7 33.01 -41.47 39.20
C PHE A 7 32.52 -41.91 37.81
N LYS A 8 31.33 -42.53 37.77
CA LYS A 8 30.58 -42.67 36.51
C LYS A 8 29.92 -41.32 36.14
N ILE A 9 30.39 -40.72 35.08
CA ILE A 9 29.72 -39.56 34.48
C ILE A 9 28.63 -40.08 33.54
N SER A 10 27.37 -39.79 33.88
CA SER A 10 26.20 -40.11 33.08
C SER A 10 26.11 -39.15 31.88
N THR A 11 26.38 -39.68 30.70
CA THR A 11 26.16 -38.96 29.40
C THR A 11 24.79 -39.28 28.92
N GLY A 12 23.77 -38.50 29.30
CA GLY A 12 22.41 -38.82 28.90
C GLY A 12 21.39 -37.69 28.88
N GLN A 13 21.78 -36.41 28.80
CA GLN A 13 20.76 -35.34 28.80
C GLN A 13 21.02 -34.16 27.84
N ARG A 14 21.79 -34.32 26.77
CA ARG A 14 22.08 -33.20 25.84
C ARG A 14 21.54 -33.37 24.41
N LYS A 15 20.74 -34.39 24.13
CA LYS A 15 20.17 -34.60 22.78
C LYS A 15 18.72 -34.13 22.61
N GLN A 16 17.95 -33.93 23.68
CA GLN A 16 16.54 -33.55 23.55
C GLN A 16 16.26 -32.07 23.35
N ASN A 17 17.19 -31.15 23.72
CA ASN A 17 16.92 -29.72 23.59
C ASN A 17 17.26 -29.13 22.20
N ASN A 18 18.11 -29.77 21.40
CA ASN A 18 18.46 -29.26 20.07
C ASN A 18 17.39 -29.57 19.01
N ASP A 19 16.73 -30.73 19.11
CA ASP A 19 15.71 -31.11 18.13
C ASP A 19 14.45 -30.25 18.27
N THR A 20 14.10 -29.83 19.49
CA THR A 20 12.92 -28.98 19.77
C THR A 20 13.15 -27.52 19.34
N VAL A 21 14.38 -27.02 19.40
CA VAL A 21 14.72 -25.65 18.93
C VAL A 21 14.75 -25.60 17.41
N LEU A 22 15.35 -26.60 16.76
CA LEU A 22 15.40 -26.68 15.29
C LEU A 22 14.02 -26.88 14.67
N GLU A 23 13.10 -27.58 15.35
CA GLU A 23 11.76 -27.79 14.90
C GLU A 23 10.88 -26.53 15.05
N LYS A 24 11.06 -25.76 16.13
CA LYS A 24 10.40 -24.46 16.31
C LYS A 24 10.88 -23.43 15.29
N ASP A 25 12.17 -23.29 15.07
CA ASP A 25 12.74 -22.39 14.07
C ASP A 25 12.26 -22.76 12.65
N SER A 26 12.17 -24.05 12.35
CA SER A 26 11.64 -24.53 11.07
C SER A 26 10.15 -24.29 10.88
N ILE A 27 9.36 -24.28 11.97
CA ILE A 27 7.94 -23.96 11.95
C ILE A 27 7.72 -22.46 11.83
N GLU A 28 8.49 -21.62 12.54
CA GLU A 28 8.44 -20.16 12.42
C GLU A 28 8.85 -19.71 11.03
N VAL A 29 9.94 -20.22 10.46
CA VAL A 29 10.35 -19.91 9.07
C VAL A 29 9.29 -20.36 8.05
N LYS A 30 8.66 -21.52 8.22
CA LYS A 30 7.56 -21.97 7.36
C LYS A 30 6.28 -21.15 7.52
N MET A 31 6.04 -20.58 8.71
CA MET A 31 4.89 -19.69 8.95
C MET A 31 5.14 -18.31 8.33
N GLU A 32 6.36 -17.80 8.30
CA GLU A 32 6.72 -16.56 7.61
C GLU A 32 6.68 -16.72 6.10
N GLU A 33 7.15 -17.84 5.53
CA GLU A 33 7.06 -18.11 4.09
C GLU A 33 5.61 -18.23 3.58
N ASN A 34 4.66 -18.65 4.42
CA ASN A 34 3.25 -18.77 4.04
C ASN A 34 2.47 -17.44 4.08
N ASN A 35 3.05 -16.34 4.57
CA ASN A 35 2.38 -15.05 4.70
C ASN A 35 2.84 -14.02 3.64
N VAL A 36 3.66 -14.40 2.66
CA VAL A 36 3.96 -13.55 1.52
C VAL A 36 2.72 -13.50 0.63
N LYS A 37 1.96 -12.41 0.72
CA LYS A 37 0.83 -12.15 -0.19
C LYS A 37 1.33 -12.23 -1.63
N LYS A 38 0.92 -13.27 -2.35
CA LYS A 38 1.29 -13.45 -3.75
C LYS A 38 0.59 -12.37 -4.57
N ALA A 39 1.37 -11.56 -5.28
CA ALA A 39 0.85 -10.56 -6.20
C ALA A 39 0.05 -11.20 -7.34
N ASP A 40 -0.96 -10.50 -7.82
CA ASP A 40 -1.64 -10.85 -9.06
C ASP A 40 -0.77 -10.53 -10.31
N SER A 41 -1.27 -10.85 -11.49
CA SER A 41 -0.57 -10.59 -12.75
C SER A 41 -0.33 -9.09 -13.03
N THR A 42 -1.00 -8.19 -12.30
CA THR A 42 -0.81 -6.74 -12.39
C THR A 42 0.21 -6.21 -11.39
N GLY A 43 0.66 -7.04 -10.45
CA GLY A 43 1.57 -6.70 -9.37
C GLY A 43 0.89 -6.12 -8.12
N TYR A 44 -0.44 -6.12 -8.04
CA TYR A 44 -1.15 -5.84 -6.79
C TYR A 44 -0.98 -7.01 -5.79
N ILE A 45 -0.81 -6.68 -4.52
CA ILE A 45 -0.81 -7.65 -3.40
C ILE A 45 -2.07 -7.53 -2.52
N VAL A 46 -2.98 -6.66 -2.92
CA VAL A 46 -4.32 -6.45 -2.32
C VAL A 46 -5.39 -6.79 -3.34
N LYS A 47 -6.61 -7.05 -2.88
CA LYS A 47 -7.75 -7.41 -3.73
C LYS A 47 -8.99 -6.59 -3.41
N VAL A 48 -9.87 -6.45 -4.40
CA VAL A 48 -11.21 -5.89 -4.19
C VAL A 48 -11.95 -6.72 -3.13
N GLY A 49 -12.61 -6.03 -2.19
CA GLY A 49 -13.30 -6.62 -1.04
C GLY A 49 -12.43 -6.73 0.23
N GLU A 50 -11.11 -6.67 0.14
CA GLU A 50 -10.23 -6.63 1.31
C GLU A 50 -10.23 -5.26 1.98
N MET A 51 -9.95 -5.23 3.28
CA MET A 51 -9.65 -3.98 3.98
C MET A 51 -8.39 -3.35 3.39
N ALA A 52 -8.46 -2.06 3.05
CA ALA A 52 -7.29 -1.32 2.58
C ALA A 52 -6.22 -1.27 3.69
N PRO A 53 -4.96 -1.64 3.39
CA PRO A 53 -3.86 -1.52 4.34
C PRO A 53 -3.74 -0.10 4.88
N ASP A 54 -3.67 0.05 6.20
CA ASP A 54 -3.56 1.35 6.85
C ASP A 54 -2.15 1.95 6.70
N PHE A 55 -2.08 3.27 6.61
CA PHE A 55 -0.84 4.03 6.57
C PHE A 55 -1.08 5.47 7.02
N THR A 56 -0.01 6.16 7.36
CA THR A 56 0.00 7.62 7.54
C THR A 56 0.88 8.24 6.45
N VAL A 57 0.38 9.28 5.80
CA VAL A 57 1.08 10.03 4.76
C VAL A 57 1.23 11.49 5.15
N THR A 58 2.39 12.09 4.88
CA THR A 58 2.61 13.54 4.98
C THR A 58 2.35 14.16 3.60
N LEU A 59 1.44 15.11 3.55
CA LEU A 59 1.12 15.85 2.34
C LEU A 59 2.19 16.91 2.02
N THR A 60 2.17 17.42 0.81
CA THR A 60 3.12 18.46 0.35
C THR A 60 2.98 19.82 1.06
N ASP A 61 1.88 20.07 1.75
CA ASP A 61 1.66 21.23 2.62
C ASP A 61 2.09 21.01 4.08
N GLY A 62 2.54 19.80 4.42
CA GLY A 62 2.99 19.40 5.75
C GLY A 62 1.90 18.77 6.63
N GLU A 63 0.63 18.75 6.18
CA GLU A 63 -0.41 18.02 6.91
C GLU A 63 -0.17 16.50 6.87
N THR A 64 -0.64 15.81 7.90
CA THR A 64 -0.58 14.34 7.98
C THR A 64 -1.96 13.74 7.99
N ILE A 65 -2.16 12.70 7.17
CA ILE A 65 -3.41 11.95 7.09
C ILE A 65 -3.14 10.47 7.35
N THR A 66 -3.92 9.87 8.26
CA THR A 66 -3.95 8.41 8.43
C THR A 66 -5.18 7.86 7.70
N LEU A 67 -5.03 6.84 6.86
CA LEU A 67 -6.13 6.31 6.06
C LEU A 67 -7.32 5.85 6.92
N SER A 68 -7.05 5.23 8.06
CA SER A 68 -8.13 4.79 8.99
C SER A 68 -8.95 5.94 9.57
N SER A 69 -8.43 7.18 9.63
CA SER A 69 -9.19 8.36 10.06
C SER A 69 -10.24 8.81 9.04
N LEU A 70 -10.17 8.30 7.81
CA LEU A 70 -11.09 8.62 6.72
C LEU A 70 -12.27 7.64 6.61
N ARG A 71 -12.52 6.80 7.62
CA ARG A 71 -13.68 5.91 7.64
C ARG A 71 -14.98 6.70 7.55
N GLY A 72 -15.94 6.18 6.82
CA GLY A 72 -17.17 6.88 6.48
C GLY A 72 -17.12 7.66 5.17
N LYS A 73 -15.92 7.85 4.59
CA LYS A 73 -15.73 8.55 3.32
C LYS A 73 -15.34 7.58 2.19
N VAL A 74 -15.65 7.94 0.96
CA VAL A 74 -15.09 7.33 -0.24
C VAL A 74 -13.69 7.92 -0.46
N VAL A 75 -12.68 7.06 -0.52
CA VAL A 75 -11.28 7.49 -0.67
C VAL A 75 -10.71 6.94 -1.97
N MET A 76 -10.12 7.80 -2.78
CA MET A 76 -9.32 7.40 -3.93
C MET A 76 -7.83 7.68 -3.65
N LEU A 77 -7.01 6.65 -3.75
CA LEU A 77 -5.56 6.76 -3.74
C LEU A 77 -5.06 6.64 -5.18
N GLN A 78 -4.23 7.59 -5.61
CA GLN A 78 -3.47 7.47 -6.86
C GLN A 78 -1.99 7.31 -6.53
N PHE A 79 -1.36 6.23 -6.95
CA PHE A 79 0.09 6.09 -6.87
C PHE A 79 0.74 6.67 -8.14
N THR A 80 1.66 7.60 -7.94
CA THR A 80 2.28 8.38 -9.00
C THR A 80 3.77 8.64 -8.77
N ALA A 81 4.46 9.17 -9.78
CA ALA A 81 5.84 9.66 -9.69
C ALA A 81 6.15 10.59 -10.88
N SER A 82 7.08 11.52 -10.71
CA SER A 82 7.41 12.51 -11.75
C SER A 82 8.04 11.91 -13.01
N TRP A 83 8.75 10.79 -12.86
CA TRP A 83 9.38 10.04 -13.96
C TRP A 83 8.40 9.14 -14.74
N CYS A 84 7.14 9.02 -14.27
CA CYS A 84 6.15 8.13 -14.84
C CYS A 84 5.35 8.82 -15.96
N GLY A 85 5.63 8.48 -17.20
CA GLY A 85 4.94 9.06 -18.38
C GLY A 85 3.43 8.76 -18.42
N VAL A 86 3.01 7.58 -17.98
CA VAL A 86 1.58 7.21 -17.91
C VAL A 86 0.85 8.00 -16.84
N CYS A 87 1.49 8.23 -15.68
CA CYS A 87 0.93 9.07 -14.62
C CYS A 87 0.70 10.50 -15.12
N ARG A 88 1.69 11.09 -15.81
CA ARG A 88 1.55 12.42 -16.42
C ARG A 88 0.39 12.52 -17.39
N LYS A 89 0.08 11.45 -18.10
CA LYS A 89 -1.06 11.38 -19.02
C LYS A 89 -2.39 11.28 -18.27
N GLU A 90 -2.46 10.49 -17.18
CA GLU A 90 -3.68 10.24 -16.42
C GLU A 90 -4.07 11.43 -15.52
N MET A 91 -3.10 12.06 -14.85
CA MET A 91 -3.34 13.07 -13.82
C MET A 91 -4.25 14.23 -14.25
N PRO A 92 -4.13 14.84 -15.46
CA PRO A 92 -5.06 15.88 -15.91
C PRO A 92 -6.52 15.41 -16.01
N PHE A 93 -6.75 14.13 -16.33
CA PHE A 93 -8.11 13.55 -16.35
C PHE A 93 -8.64 13.35 -14.95
N ILE A 94 -7.81 12.88 -14.01
CA ILE A 94 -8.18 12.79 -12.59
C ILE A 94 -8.54 14.17 -12.04
N GLU A 95 -7.73 15.19 -12.34
CA GLU A 95 -8.01 16.58 -11.95
C GLU A 95 -9.39 17.01 -12.45
N LYS A 96 -9.62 16.91 -13.75
CA LYS A 96 -10.82 17.41 -14.41
C LYS A 96 -12.08 16.62 -14.05
N ASP A 97 -12.02 15.29 -14.17
CA ASP A 97 -13.22 14.44 -14.18
C ASP A 97 -13.54 13.85 -12.79
N ILE A 98 -12.62 13.93 -11.84
CA ILE A 98 -12.80 13.44 -10.46
C ILE A 98 -12.63 14.58 -9.46
N TRP A 99 -11.44 15.20 -9.38
CA TRP A 99 -11.13 16.15 -8.33
C TRP A 99 -12.00 17.41 -8.39
N LEU A 100 -12.00 18.13 -9.49
CA LEU A 100 -12.78 19.37 -9.63
C LEU A 100 -14.29 19.13 -9.48
N LYS A 101 -14.76 17.94 -9.78
CA LYS A 101 -16.16 17.54 -9.61
C LYS A 101 -16.53 17.28 -8.15
N HIS A 102 -15.63 16.66 -7.37
CA HIS A 102 -15.95 16.15 -6.04
C HIS A 102 -15.20 16.82 -4.89
N ARG A 103 -14.25 17.74 -5.14
CA ARG A 103 -13.39 18.35 -4.11
C ARG A 103 -14.15 19.04 -2.97
N ASN A 104 -15.39 19.47 -3.20
CA ASN A 104 -16.24 20.10 -2.20
C ASN A 104 -17.21 19.12 -1.52
N ASN A 105 -17.19 17.85 -1.87
CA ASN A 105 -17.99 16.81 -1.23
C ASN A 105 -17.30 16.34 0.05
N PRO A 106 -17.90 16.51 1.25
CA PRO A 106 -17.28 16.11 2.51
C PRO A 106 -17.08 14.59 2.65
N ASP A 107 -17.80 13.81 1.85
CA ASP A 107 -17.74 12.35 1.84
C ASP A 107 -16.71 11.78 0.84
N PHE A 108 -15.95 12.65 0.15
CA PHE A 108 -14.93 12.24 -0.80
C PHE A 108 -13.54 12.75 -0.43
N VAL A 109 -12.54 11.90 -0.57
CA VAL A 109 -11.12 12.24 -0.41
C VAL A 109 -10.32 11.65 -1.57
N LEU A 110 -9.48 12.47 -2.21
CA LEU A 110 -8.50 12.05 -3.19
C LEU A 110 -7.10 12.41 -2.67
N ILE A 111 -6.18 11.45 -2.69
CA ILE A 111 -4.77 11.66 -2.36
C ILE A 111 -3.91 11.01 -3.45
N GLY A 112 -3.08 11.80 -4.11
CA GLY A 112 -1.99 11.27 -4.93
C GLY A 112 -0.81 10.95 -4.03
N ILE A 113 -0.26 9.75 -4.11
CA ILE A 113 0.89 9.29 -3.32
C ILE A 113 2.09 9.21 -4.25
N ASP A 114 3.04 10.13 -4.07
CA ASP A 114 4.24 10.19 -4.88
C ASP A 114 5.32 9.28 -4.32
N ARG A 115 5.75 8.35 -5.17
CA ARG A 115 6.64 7.27 -4.78
C ARG A 115 8.10 7.70 -4.79
N ASP A 116 8.70 7.79 -3.61
CA ASP A 116 10.15 7.88 -3.37
C ASP A 116 10.83 9.10 -4.04
N GLU A 117 10.11 10.24 -4.07
CA GLU A 117 10.67 11.50 -4.54
C GLU A 117 10.67 12.57 -3.46
N PRO A 118 11.64 13.49 -3.44
CA PRO A 118 11.68 14.60 -2.50
C PRO A 118 10.61 15.65 -2.80
N LEU A 119 10.22 16.40 -1.77
CA LEU A 119 9.14 17.40 -1.81
C LEU A 119 9.24 18.38 -2.98
N ASP A 120 10.42 18.92 -3.25
CA ASP A 120 10.65 19.87 -4.32
C ASP A 120 10.31 19.30 -5.72
N LYS A 121 10.65 18.03 -5.95
CA LYS A 121 10.26 17.32 -7.17
C LYS A 121 8.77 17.11 -7.28
N VAL A 122 8.11 16.70 -6.18
CA VAL A 122 6.67 16.48 -6.16
C VAL A 122 5.91 17.78 -6.43
N LEU A 123 6.33 18.89 -5.83
CA LEU A 123 5.77 20.22 -6.10
C LEU A 123 5.95 20.66 -7.57
N ALA A 124 7.16 20.45 -8.14
CA ALA A 124 7.41 20.73 -9.54
C ALA A 124 6.58 19.84 -10.47
N PHE A 125 6.37 18.59 -10.07
CA PHE A 125 5.53 17.63 -10.80
C PHE A 125 4.05 18.04 -10.81
N ALA A 126 3.48 18.38 -9.65
CA ALA A 126 2.13 18.92 -9.54
C ALA A 126 1.92 20.13 -10.44
N LYS A 127 2.85 21.09 -10.39
CA LYS A 127 2.83 22.29 -11.26
C LYS A 127 2.88 21.93 -12.75
N SER A 128 3.71 20.97 -13.14
CA SER A 128 3.88 20.58 -14.55
C SER A 128 2.69 19.83 -15.12
N THR A 129 1.92 19.13 -14.28
CA THR A 129 0.71 18.39 -14.66
C THR A 129 -0.57 19.20 -14.48
N GLY A 130 -0.50 20.34 -13.78
CA GLY A 130 -1.62 21.24 -13.53
C GLY A 130 -2.63 20.69 -12.52
N VAL A 131 -2.24 19.71 -11.69
CA VAL A 131 -3.14 19.12 -10.68
C VAL A 131 -3.15 19.97 -9.41
N THR A 132 -4.31 19.99 -8.75
CA THR A 132 -4.56 20.74 -7.52
C THR A 132 -5.02 19.87 -6.36
N TYR A 133 -5.23 18.55 -6.59
CA TYR A 133 -5.54 17.63 -5.51
C TYR A 133 -4.32 17.36 -4.62
N PRO A 134 -4.56 17.00 -3.33
CA PRO A 134 -3.49 16.74 -2.38
C PRO A 134 -2.51 15.66 -2.87
N LEU A 135 -1.22 15.95 -2.80
CA LEU A 135 -0.16 14.98 -3.04
C LEU A 135 0.55 14.68 -1.72
N GLY A 136 0.81 13.39 -1.46
CA GLY A 136 1.51 12.89 -0.29
C GLY A 136 2.84 12.26 -0.67
N LEU A 137 3.80 12.30 0.24
CA LEU A 137 5.15 11.78 0.09
C LEU A 137 5.23 10.34 0.60
N ASP A 138 5.83 9.46 -0.19
CA ASP A 138 6.07 8.06 0.17
C ASP A 138 7.57 7.72 0.08
N PRO A 139 8.40 8.26 1.02
CA PRO A 139 9.83 7.99 1.03
C PRO A 139 10.09 6.48 1.21
N GLY A 140 11.00 5.95 0.40
CA GLY A 140 11.31 4.51 0.38
C GLY A 140 10.21 3.63 -0.21
N ALA A 141 9.13 4.21 -0.77
CA ALA A 141 7.98 3.48 -1.33
C ALA A 141 7.29 2.54 -0.34
N ASP A 142 7.21 2.90 0.94
CA ASP A 142 6.69 2.03 2.00
C ASP A 142 5.16 1.94 2.00
N ILE A 143 4.48 3.03 1.60
CA ILE A 143 3.03 3.02 1.40
C ILE A 143 2.69 2.21 0.15
N PHE A 144 3.40 2.46 -0.97
CA PHE A 144 3.21 1.71 -2.21
C PHE A 144 3.36 0.19 -2.00
N ALA A 145 4.39 -0.22 -1.23
CA ALA A 145 4.68 -1.62 -0.93
C ALA A 145 3.60 -2.33 -0.10
N LYS A 146 2.67 -1.60 0.52
CA LYS A 146 1.48 -2.19 1.18
C LYS A 146 0.40 -2.63 0.18
N TYR A 147 0.41 -2.09 -1.04
CA TYR A 147 -0.61 -2.31 -2.05
C TYR A 147 -0.10 -3.10 -3.26
N ALA A 148 1.17 -2.98 -3.59
CA ALA A 148 1.76 -3.61 -4.77
C ALA A 148 3.21 -4.02 -4.53
N LEU A 149 3.73 -4.92 -5.37
CA LEU A 149 5.14 -5.27 -5.37
C LEU A 149 5.98 -4.02 -5.58
N ARG A 150 7.01 -3.85 -4.75
CA ARG A 150 7.86 -2.65 -4.71
C ARG A 150 8.54 -2.32 -6.06
N ASP A 151 8.82 -3.32 -6.86
CA ASP A 151 9.43 -3.22 -8.20
C ASP A 151 8.42 -3.17 -9.36
N SER A 152 7.12 -3.26 -9.04
CA SER A 152 6.08 -3.19 -10.06
C SER A 152 5.82 -1.75 -10.55
N GLY A 153 5.13 -1.64 -11.71
CA GLY A 153 4.79 -0.33 -12.30
C GLY A 153 3.94 0.53 -11.38
N ILE A 154 4.22 1.84 -11.38
CA ILE A 154 3.69 2.80 -10.38
C ILE A 154 2.24 3.20 -10.64
N THR A 155 1.81 3.45 -11.89
CA THR A 155 0.47 3.99 -12.19
C THR A 155 -0.63 3.06 -11.70
N ARG A 156 -1.28 3.43 -10.60
CA ARG A 156 -2.33 2.64 -9.94
C ARG A 156 -3.32 3.54 -9.25
N ASN A 157 -4.58 3.17 -9.31
CA ASN A 157 -5.61 3.80 -8.49
C ASN A 157 -6.28 2.74 -7.62
N VAL A 158 -6.52 3.09 -6.36
CA VAL A 158 -7.21 2.27 -5.37
C VAL A 158 -8.42 3.05 -4.88
N LEU A 159 -9.62 2.59 -5.22
CA LEU A 159 -10.87 3.15 -4.71
C LEU A 159 -11.32 2.37 -3.49
N ILE A 160 -11.57 3.09 -2.40
CA ILE A 160 -11.89 2.54 -1.08
C ILE A 160 -13.27 3.06 -0.67
N GLY A 161 -14.12 2.16 -0.21
CA GLY A 161 -15.45 2.49 0.28
C GLY A 161 -15.46 3.10 1.68
N ALA A 162 -16.60 3.63 2.09
CA ALA A 162 -16.81 4.19 3.41
C ALA A 162 -16.55 3.17 4.54
N ASP A 163 -16.74 1.89 4.26
CA ASP A 163 -16.41 0.78 5.16
C ASP A 163 -14.91 0.47 5.25
N GLY A 164 -14.09 1.13 4.44
CA GLY A 164 -12.65 0.95 4.35
C GLY A 164 -12.21 -0.21 3.49
N LYS A 165 -13.11 -0.88 2.79
CA LYS A 165 -12.77 -1.96 1.86
C LYS A 165 -12.46 -1.42 0.47
N ILE A 166 -11.53 -2.08 -0.20
CA ILE A 166 -11.19 -1.78 -1.58
C ILE A 166 -12.38 -2.12 -2.48
N SER A 167 -12.89 -1.14 -3.21
CA SER A 167 -14.03 -1.26 -4.12
C SER A 167 -13.60 -1.45 -5.57
N MET A 168 -12.48 -0.84 -5.98
CA MET A 168 -11.94 -0.96 -7.33
C MET A 168 -10.43 -0.77 -7.34
N LEU A 169 -9.75 -1.45 -8.23
CA LEU A 169 -8.32 -1.33 -8.51
C LEU A 169 -8.15 -1.08 -10.01
N THR A 170 -7.35 -0.09 -10.40
CA THR A 170 -6.98 0.13 -11.81
C THR A 170 -5.46 0.16 -11.96
N ARG A 171 -4.94 -0.12 -13.13
CA ARG A 171 -3.51 -0.10 -13.44
C ARG A 171 -3.26 0.46 -14.83
N LEU A 172 -2.29 1.39 -14.91
CA LEU A 172 -2.03 2.18 -16.11
C LEU A 172 -3.23 3.09 -16.45
N TYR A 173 -3.17 3.79 -17.57
CA TYR A 173 -4.28 4.60 -18.05
C TYR A 173 -4.95 3.91 -19.26
N ASN A 174 -6.19 3.51 -19.06
CA ASN A 174 -7.08 3.04 -20.10
C ASN A 174 -8.40 3.82 -20.01
N GLU A 175 -8.84 4.43 -21.09
CA GLU A 175 -10.00 5.32 -21.11
C GLU A 175 -11.29 4.63 -20.64
N LYS A 176 -11.51 3.37 -21.04
CA LYS A 176 -12.70 2.61 -20.63
C LYS A 176 -12.68 2.32 -19.12
N GLU A 177 -11.54 1.86 -18.61
CA GLU A 177 -11.39 1.57 -17.20
C GLU A 177 -11.46 2.85 -16.36
N PHE A 178 -10.88 3.95 -16.83
CA PHE A 178 -10.98 5.26 -16.18
C PHE A 178 -12.44 5.75 -16.13
N THR A 179 -13.20 5.60 -17.21
CA THR A 179 -14.64 5.92 -17.23
C THR A 179 -15.41 5.11 -16.19
N LEU A 180 -15.12 3.81 -16.04
CA LEU A 180 -15.73 2.97 -15.00
C LEU A 180 -15.33 3.42 -13.59
N LEU A 181 -14.09 3.86 -13.38
CA LEU A 181 -13.64 4.41 -12.10
C LEU A 181 -14.43 5.68 -11.75
N VAL A 182 -14.58 6.62 -12.68
CA VAL A 182 -15.37 7.85 -12.49
C VAL A 182 -16.82 7.50 -12.15
N GLN A 183 -17.46 6.61 -12.93
CA GLN A 183 -18.82 6.17 -12.67
C GLN A 183 -18.97 5.53 -11.29
N LYS A 184 -18.01 4.70 -10.89
CA LYS A 184 -18.03 4.02 -9.60
C LYS A 184 -17.92 5.01 -8.43
N ILE A 185 -17.10 6.05 -8.55
CA ILE A 185 -17.03 7.14 -7.56
C ILE A 185 -18.38 7.85 -7.47
N ASP A 186 -18.96 8.24 -8.63
CA ASP A 186 -20.26 8.90 -8.68
C ASP A 186 -21.37 8.07 -8.02
N GLU A 187 -21.38 6.75 -8.25
CA GLU A 187 -22.36 5.85 -7.64
C GLU A 187 -22.21 5.79 -6.11
N MET A 188 -20.97 5.70 -5.63
CA MET A 188 -20.68 5.58 -4.21
C MET A 188 -21.00 6.87 -3.43
N LEU A 189 -21.01 8.02 -4.10
CA LEU A 189 -21.31 9.33 -3.51
C LEU A 189 -22.79 9.75 -3.65
N LYS A 190 -23.62 8.98 -4.32
CA LYS A 190 -25.08 9.24 -4.48
C LYS A 190 -25.93 8.71 -3.33
N LYS A 191 -25.40 8.66 -2.12
CA LYS A 191 -26.16 8.20 -0.95
C LYS A 191 -27.27 9.16 -0.57
#